data_a25cf6e44f1b999bbf36fd27ee547311
#
_entry.id   a25cf6e44f1b999bbf36fd27ee547311
#
_cell.length_a   1.000
_cell.length_b   1.000
_cell.length_c   1.000
_cell.angle_alpha   90.00
_cell.angle_beta   90.00
_cell.angle_gamma   90.00
#
_symmetry.space_group_name_H-M   'P 1'
#
loop_
_entity.id
_entity.type
_entity.pdbx_description
1 polymer ?
#
loop_
_entity_poly.entity_id
_entity_poly.type
_entity_poly.pdbx_seq_one_letter_code
_entity_poly.pdbx_strand_id
1 'polypeptide(L)'
;MKTITRRAFLTRTALAAAGGAWLARLPAAEPWRIRLGSCMIGLVQAQKAGLDGVEINVGPAADRLQIADEKVRSGYKEQMQQSGLVVSSLMMGLLNGSPLATDPRGPAWLEQSIDAARDLGAKVILVAFFGNGDLLDAQGQLKQQDIEVVVQRLRAAAPRAQDAGVTLAIENYLPATENLRILDRIGHESVKVYYDVFNTGVTKGYDVPAELRRLKQRVTQIHFKNGPSFLEDRQGFFEPIVAALKAINYQGWIVLETSSPSKDPVADTRRNAEFVRRLCA
;
A
#
# COMPACT_ATOMS: atom_id res chain seq x y z
N MET A 1 6.36 -72.06 -50.89
CA MET A 1 5.55 -72.34 -52.11
C MET A 1 4.49 -71.25 -52.23
N LYS A 2 4.44 -70.64 -53.42
CA LYS A 2 3.40 -69.73 -53.98
C LYS A 2 3.30 -68.37 -53.33
N THR A 3 3.98 -67.28 -53.85
CA THR A 3 3.74 -66.43 -55.04
C THR A 3 2.30 -65.96 -55.23
N ILE A 4 2.14 -64.66 -55.34
CA ILE A 4 1.55 -63.83 -56.42
C ILE A 4 0.94 -62.61 -55.81
N THR A 5 1.50 -61.44 -56.04
CA THR A 5 1.49 -60.38 -57.03
C THR A 5 0.28 -59.43 -56.99
N ARG A 6 0.66 -58.15 -56.86
CA ARG A 6 0.29 -56.93 -57.63
C ARG A 6 -1.19 -56.53 -57.76
N ARG A 7 -1.60 -55.35 -57.36
CA ARG A 7 -1.60 -54.13 -58.21
C ARG A 7 -2.17 -52.95 -57.50
N ALA A 8 -1.55 -51.86 -57.76
CA ALA A 8 -1.84 -50.48 -57.42
C ALA A 8 -3.25 -50.02 -57.78
N PHE A 9 -3.81 -49.15 -56.97
CA PHE A 9 -4.64 -48.09 -57.53
C PHE A 9 -4.37 -46.82 -56.68
N LEU A 10 -3.76 -45.85 -57.32
CA LEU A 10 -3.60 -44.48 -56.86
C LEU A 10 -4.96 -43.79 -56.97
N THR A 11 -5.52 -43.33 -55.89
CA THR A 11 -6.55 -42.30 -55.92
C THR A 11 -6.04 -41.14 -55.01
N ARG A 12 -5.60 -40.11 -55.69
CA ARG A 12 -5.27 -38.79 -55.08
C ARG A 12 -6.57 -38.14 -54.72
N THR A 13 -6.85 -38.03 -53.40
CA THR A 13 -7.85 -37.12 -52.90
C THR A 13 -7.08 -35.96 -52.24
N ALA A 14 -7.11 -34.81 -52.89
CA ALA A 14 -6.61 -33.57 -52.37
C ALA A 14 -7.56 -33.11 -51.26
N LEU A 15 -7.18 -33.24 -49.97
CA LEU A 15 -7.81 -32.54 -48.89
C LEU A 15 -7.21 -31.11 -48.85
N ALA A 16 -8.02 -30.15 -49.25
CA ALA A 16 -7.75 -28.75 -48.98
C ALA A 16 -7.84 -28.52 -47.43
N ALA A 17 -6.71 -28.41 -46.78
CA ALA A 17 -6.64 -27.97 -45.40
C ALA A 17 -6.96 -26.45 -45.37
N ALA A 18 -8.21 -26.11 -45.08
CA ALA A 18 -8.58 -24.77 -44.68
C ALA A 18 -8.03 -24.52 -43.24
N GLY A 19 -6.80 -24.10 -43.20
CA GLY A 19 -6.16 -23.64 -41.97
C GLY A 19 -6.75 -22.29 -41.56
N GLY A 20 -7.90 -22.30 -40.89
CA GLY A 20 -8.39 -21.14 -40.16
C GLY A 20 -7.45 -20.87 -39.00
N ALA A 21 -6.56 -19.89 -39.15
CA ALA A 21 -5.78 -19.39 -38.03
C ALA A 21 -6.73 -18.76 -37.00
N TRP A 22 -7.05 -19.50 -35.97
CA TRP A 22 -7.64 -18.97 -34.77
C TRP A 22 -6.56 -18.13 -34.10
N LEU A 23 -6.47 -16.84 -34.48
CA LEU A 23 -5.80 -15.85 -33.67
C LEU A 23 -6.66 -15.71 -32.39
N ALA A 24 -6.30 -16.47 -31.37
CA ALA A 24 -6.80 -16.23 -30.04
C ALA A 24 -6.46 -14.77 -29.71
N ARG A 25 -7.45 -13.90 -29.74
CA ARG A 25 -7.32 -12.55 -29.17
C ARG A 25 -6.94 -12.76 -27.72
N LEU A 26 -5.69 -12.51 -27.38
CA LEU A 26 -5.30 -12.35 -25.99
C LEU A 26 -6.26 -11.32 -25.38
N PRO A 27 -6.88 -11.61 -24.23
CA PRO A 27 -7.69 -10.61 -23.56
C PRO A 27 -6.84 -9.35 -23.40
N ALA A 28 -7.38 -8.22 -23.79
CA ALA A 28 -6.71 -6.93 -23.55
C ALA A 28 -6.36 -6.88 -22.08
N ALA A 29 -5.10 -6.58 -21.76
CA ALA A 29 -4.68 -6.44 -20.39
C ALA A 29 -5.65 -5.46 -19.69
N GLU A 30 -6.22 -5.86 -18.56
CA GLU A 30 -7.07 -4.97 -17.76
C GLU A 30 -6.29 -3.68 -17.50
N PRO A 31 -6.91 -2.52 -17.68
CA PRO A 31 -6.22 -1.26 -17.44
C PRO A 31 -5.75 -1.20 -15.99
N TRP A 32 -4.50 -0.76 -15.80
CA TRP A 32 -3.94 -0.58 -14.47
C TRP A 32 -4.79 0.43 -13.68
N ARG A 33 -5.38 -0.03 -12.58
CA ARG A 33 -6.29 0.77 -11.75
C ARG A 33 -5.71 0.91 -10.35
N ILE A 34 -5.62 2.16 -9.89
CA ILE A 34 -5.24 2.51 -8.53
C ILE A 34 -6.48 2.98 -7.75
N ARG A 35 -6.59 2.52 -6.52
CA ARG A 35 -7.58 3.04 -5.57
C ARG A 35 -6.98 4.23 -4.83
N LEU A 36 -7.80 5.27 -4.64
CA LEU A 36 -7.39 6.49 -3.96
C LEU A 36 -8.08 6.61 -2.61
N GLY A 37 -7.29 6.86 -1.57
CA GLY A 37 -7.77 7.17 -0.24
C GLY A 37 -7.23 8.51 0.27
N SER A 38 -7.60 8.90 1.49
CA SER A 38 -7.00 10.00 2.22
C SER A 38 -6.95 9.70 3.71
N CYS A 39 -5.89 10.16 4.39
CA CYS A 39 -5.79 10.17 5.84
C CYS A 39 -6.17 11.54 6.46
N MET A 40 -6.50 12.53 5.63
CA MET A 40 -6.73 13.92 6.04
C MET A 40 -8.21 14.29 6.21
N ILE A 41 -9.12 13.47 5.68
CA ILE A 41 -10.58 13.71 5.73
C ILE A 41 -11.33 12.41 6.07
N GLY A 42 -12.52 12.54 6.67
CA GLY A 42 -13.35 11.39 7.02
C GLY A 42 -14.17 10.85 5.83
N LEU A 43 -14.82 9.68 6.04
CA LEU A 43 -15.57 8.95 5.00
C LEU A 43 -16.59 9.79 4.24
N VAL A 44 -17.40 10.61 4.94
CA VAL A 44 -18.41 11.47 4.29
C VAL A 44 -17.75 12.52 3.40
N GLN A 45 -16.65 13.12 3.83
CA GLN A 45 -15.91 14.10 3.04
C GLN A 45 -15.18 13.43 1.87
N ALA A 46 -14.61 12.25 2.09
CA ALA A 46 -13.94 11.46 1.06
C ALA A 46 -14.90 11.05 -0.06
N GLN A 47 -16.13 10.67 0.26
CA GLN A 47 -17.18 10.42 -0.73
C GLN A 47 -17.45 11.66 -1.59
N LYS A 48 -17.61 12.84 -0.95
CA LYS A 48 -17.80 14.11 -1.66
C LYS A 48 -16.59 14.49 -2.53
N ALA A 49 -15.38 14.14 -2.09
CA ALA A 49 -14.15 14.34 -2.87
C ALA A 49 -13.98 13.30 -4.00
N GLY A 50 -14.83 12.28 -4.07
CA GLY A 50 -14.79 11.23 -5.08
C GLY A 50 -13.67 10.22 -4.86
N LEU A 51 -13.28 9.95 -3.62
CA LEU A 51 -12.31 8.92 -3.26
C LEU A 51 -12.95 7.53 -3.16
N ASP A 52 -12.10 6.51 -3.06
CA ASP A 52 -12.52 5.11 -2.92
C ASP A 52 -12.52 4.66 -1.45
N GLY A 53 -11.83 5.39 -0.56
CA GLY A 53 -11.75 5.06 0.86
C GLY A 53 -10.95 6.07 1.68
N VAL A 54 -10.72 5.72 2.94
CA VAL A 54 -9.93 6.53 3.87
C VAL A 54 -8.94 5.66 4.66
N GLU A 55 -7.86 6.28 5.13
CA GLU A 55 -7.03 5.76 6.21
C GLU A 55 -7.44 6.46 7.51
N ILE A 56 -7.57 5.70 8.60
CA ILE A 56 -7.99 6.24 9.88
C ILE A 56 -6.95 5.99 10.97
N ASN A 57 -6.81 6.93 11.90
CA ASN A 57 -5.90 6.81 13.02
C ASN A 57 -6.46 5.86 14.09
N VAL A 58 -5.60 5.07 14.73
CA VAL A 58 -6.00 4.16 15.83
C VAL A 58 -6.30 4.88 17.15
N GLY A 59 -6.01 6.18 17.21
CA GLY A 59 -6.18 7.04 18.38
C GLY A 59 -4.87 7.32 19.13
N PRO A 60 -4.93 8.11 20.23
CA PRO A 60 -3.77 8.46 21.04
C PRO A 60 -3.24 7.26 21.83
N ALA A 61 -2.01 7.40 22.35
CA ALA A 61 -1.36 6.40 23.18
C ALA A 61 -2.12 6.24 24.53
N ALA A 62 -2.72 5.07 24.72
CA ALA A 62 -3.43 4.63 25.91
C ALA A 62 -3.28 3.12 26.04
N ASP A 63 -3.53 2.53 27.21
CA ASP A 63 -3.47 1.07 27.38
C ASP A 63 -4.45 0.36 26.45
N ARG A 64 -5.64 0.92 26.29
CA ARG A 64 -6.61 0.51 25.28
C ARG A 64 -6.73 1.61 24.22
N LEU A 65 -6.40 1.28 22.98
CA LEU A 65 -6.52 2.21 21.85
C LEU A 65 -7.99 2.59 21.60
N GLN A 66 -8.22 3.81 21.11
CA GLN A 66 -9.57 4.27 20.76
C GLN A 66 -10.23 3.34 19.73
N ILE A 67 -9.48 2.87 18.75
CA ILE A 67 -9.98 1.95 17.73
C ILE A 67 -10.35 0.56 18.27
N ALA A 68 -9.83 0.18 19.45
CA ALA A 68 -10.17 -1.08 20.11
C ALA A 68 -11.57 -1.04 20.76
N ASP A 69 -12.19 0.15 20.85
CA ASP A 69 -13.58 0.27 21.31
C ASP A 69 -14.55 -0.14 20.20
N GLU A 70 -15.43 -1.08 20.51
CA GLU A 70 -16.43 -1.58 19.57
C GLU A 70 -17.40 -0.49 19.10
N LYS A 71 -17.77 0.44 20.00
CA LYS A 71 -18.65 1.57 19.66
C LYS A 71 -18.01 2.49 18.63
N VAL A 72 -16.69 2.72 18.74
CA VAL A 72 -15.93 3.51 17.76
C VAL A 72 -15.95 2.81 16.39
N ARG A 73 -15.67 1.50 16.38
CA ARG A 73 -15.70 0.73 15.11
C ARG A 73 -17.09 0.64 14.50
N SER A 74 -18.15 0.50 15.33
CA SER A 74 -19.53 0.53 14.86
C SER A 74 -19.86 1.85 14.16
N GLY A 75 -19.42 2.99 14.73
CA GLY A 75 -19.58 4.29 14.09
C GLY A 75 -18.87 4.39 12.73
N TYR A 76 -17.67 3.80 12.57
CA TYR A 76 -17.02 3.71 11.26
C TYR A 76 -17.78 2.81 10.29
N LYS A 77 -18.31 1.66 10.72
CA LYS A 77 -19.11 0.75 9.88
C LYS A 77 -20.38 1.44 9.36
N GLU A 78 -21.05 2.20 10.21
CA GLU A 78 -22.21 3.01 9.81
C GLU A 78 -21.84 4.05 8.74
N GLN A 79 -20.73 4.77 8.92
CA GLN A 79 -20.23 5.73 7.93
C GLN A 79 -19.80 5.04 6.62
N MET A 80 -19.18 3.86 6.68
CA MET A 80 -18.84 3.05 5.51
C MET A 80 -20.10 2.64 4.75
N GLN A 81 -21.12 2.19 5.45
CA GLN A 81 -22.42 1.84 4.83
C GLN A 81 -23.10 3.05 4.19
N GLN A 82 -23.10 4.19 4.85
CA GLN A 82 -23.72 5.42 4.34
C GLN A 82 -22.99 6.00 3.13
N SER A 83 -21.65 5.97 3.15
CA SER A 83 -20.82 6.54 2.08
C SER A 83 -20.56 5.57 0.92
N GLY A 84 -20.70 4.27 1.12
CA GLY A 84 -20.27 3.25 0.17
C GLY A 84 -18.75 3.11 0.07
N LEU A 85 -17.96 3.80 0.92
CA LEU A 85 -16.51 3.76 0.94
C LEU A 85 -15.99 2.75 1.96
N VAL A 86 -14.69 2.43 1.86
CA VAL A 86 -14.02 1.51 2.78
C VAL A 86 -12.95 2.22 3.62
N VAL A 87 -12.62 1.63 4.75
CA VAL A 87 -11.38 1.94 5.46
C VAL A 87 -10.27 1.14 4.80
N SER A 88 -9.35 1.84 4.10
CA SER A 88 -8.23 1.20 3.38
C SER A 88 -7.17 0.67 4.34
N SER A 89 -6.90 1.42 5.40
CA SER A 89 -5.84 1.15 6.36
C SER A 89 -6.10 1.82 7.71
N LEU A 90 -5.43 1.30 8.73
CA LEU A 90 -5.29 1.95 10.03
C LEU A 90 -3.90 2.56 10.17
N MET A 91 -3.79 3.74 10.78
CA MET A 91 -2.52 4.43 10.99
C MET A 91 -2.17 4.46 12.49
N MET A 92 -1.05 3.85 12.84
CA MET A 92 -0.49 3.89 14.20
C MET A 92 0.42 5.12 14.39
N GLY A 93 -0.11 6.32 14.14
CA GLY A 93 0.63 7.57 14.30
C GLY A 93 1.08 7.86 15.73
N LEU A 94 0.44 7.25 16.73
CA LEU A 94 0.84 7.32 18.14
C LEU A 94 2.29 6.88 18.36
N LEU A 95 2.84 6.00 17.50
CA LEU A 95 4.20 5.48 17.61
C LEU A 95 5.27 6.55 17.38
N ASN A 96 4.91 7.69 16.80
CA ASN A 96 5.81 8.83 16.65
C ASN A 96 6.16 9.48 18.01
N GLY A 97 5.26 9.42 18.97
CA GLY A 97 5.46 9.91 20.33
C GLY A 97 5.80 8.83 21.35
N SER A 98 5.26 7.62 21.15
CA SER A 98 5.41 6.44 22.01
C SER A 98 5.99 5.29 21.18
N PRO A 99 7.34 5.21 21.03
CA PRO A 99 7.97 4.38 20.03
C PRO A 99 7.70 2.87 20.19
N LEU A 100 7.46 2.19 19.08
CA LEU A 100 7.31 0.73 19.09
C LEU A 100 8.53 0.02 19.70
N ALA A 101 9.73 0.59 19.63
CA ALA A 101 10.94 0.01 20.20
C ALA A 101 10.95 0.04 21.73
N THR A 102 10.45 1.11 22.36
CA THR A 102 10.67 1.38 23.80
C THR A 102 9.42 1.34 24.64
N ASP A 103 8.25 1.64 24.09
CA ASP A 103 6.99 1.59 24.88
C ASP A 103 6.59 0.13 25.14
N PRO A 104 6.40 -0.29 26.41
CA PRO A 104 6.04 -1.65 26.73
C PRO A 104 4.66 -2.07 26.22
N ARG A 105 3.76 -1.12 25.91
CA ARG A 105 2.43 -1.37 25.37
C ARG A 105 2.42 -1.66 23.87
N GLY A 106 3.54 -1.42 23.18
CA GLY A 106 3.65 -1.60 21.73
C GLY A 106 3.12 -2.92 21.18
N PRO A 107 3.46 -4.08 21.77
CA PRO A 107 2.89 -5.37 21.35
C PRO A 107 1.36 -5.43 21.48
N ALA A 108 0.79 -4.95 22.59
CA ALA A 108 -0.65 -4.92 22.79
C ALA A 108 -1.36 -3.98 21.80
N TRP A 109 -0.74 -2.86 21.44
CA TRP A 109 -1.26 -1.95 20.41
C TRP A 109 -1.28 -2.58 19.02
N LEU A 110 -0.27 -3.37 18.67
CA LEU A 110 -0.28 -4.13 17.40
C LEU A 110 -1.45 -5.11 17.37
N GLU A 111 -1.67 -5.88 18.45
CA GLU A 111 -2.80 -6.82 18.54
C GLU A 111 -4.15 -6.13 18.43
N GLN A 112 -4.36 -5.05 19.20
CA GLN A 112 -5.60 -4.26 19.16
C GLN A 112 -5.85 -3.68 17.76
N SER A 113 -4.81 -3.21 17.08
CA SER A 113 -4.90 -2.68 15.72
C SER A 113 -5.21 -3.77 14.70
N ILE A 114 -4.63 -4.96 14.83
CA ILE A 114 -4.92 -6.12 13.97
C ILE A 114 -6.39 -6.54 14.11
N ASP A 115 -6.91 -6.64 15.35
CA ASP A 115 -8.31 -7.00 15.58
C ASP A 115 -9.26 -5.95 15.02
N ALA A 116 -8.94 -4.67 15.20
CA ALA A 116 -9.74 -3.58 14.67
C ALA A 116 -9.70 -3.54 13.13
N ALA A 117 -8.53 -3.76 12.51
CA ALA A 117 -8.40 -3.83 11.06
C ALA A 117 -9.22 -4.97 10.47
N ARG A 118 -9.15 -6.17 11.08
CA ARG A 118 -9.98 -7.32 10.67
C ARG A 118 -11.47 -6.99 10.76
N ASP A 119 -11.91 -6.39 11.86
CA ASP A 119 -13.32 -6.04 12.10
C ASP A 119 -13.86 -4.97 11.15
N LEU A 120 -13.03 -4.01 10.74
CA LEU A 120 -13.35 -2.97 9.77
C LEU A 120 -13.11 -3.39 8.31
N GLY A 121 -12.50 -4.54 8.07
CA GLY A 121 -12.13 -5.01 6.72
C GLY A 121 -10.92 -4.31 6.13
N ALA A 122 -10.20 -3.48 6.91
CA ALA A 122 -8.96 -2.85 6.50
C ALA A 122 -7.85 -3.89 6.27
N LYS A 123 -7.04 -3.70 5.22
CA LYS A 123 -6.02 -4.68 4.83
C LYS A 123 -4.61 -4.30 5.21
N VAL A 124 -4.40 -3.06 5.63
CA VAL A 124 -3.07 -2.53 5.95
C VAL A 124 -3.13 -1.81 7.29
N ILE A 125 -2.09 -1.97 8.10
CA ILE A 125 -1.82 -1.15 9.28
C ILE A 125 -0.49 -0.46 9.05
N LEU A 126 -0.51 0.86 8.96
CA LEU A 126 0.69 1.68 8.94
C LEU A 126 1.30 1.70 10.35
N VAL A 127 2.53 1.22 10.46
CA VAL A 127 3.37 1.24 11.65
C VAL A 127 4.40 2.35 11.48
N ALA A 128 4.15 3.50 12.13
CA ALA A 128 4.93 4.72 11.93
C ALA A 128 6.23 4.74 12.73
N PHE A 129 7.30 5.27 12.10
CA PHE A 129 8.63 5.41 12.69
C PHE A 129 9.19 6.81 12.40
N PHE A 130 8.61 7.82 13.04
CA PHE A 130 9.01 9.22 12.97
C PHE A 130 9.15 9.82 14.36
N GLY A 131 9.65 11.05 14.48
CA GLY A 131 9.79 11.74 15.75
C GLY A 131 10.61 10.92 16.75
N ASN A 132 10.07 10.66 17.95
CA ASN A 132 10.75 9.82 18.95
C ASN A 132 10.91 8.36 18.48
N GLY A 133 10.03 7.90 17.59
CA GLY A 133 10.05 6.56 17.01
C GLY A 133 10.95 6.41 15.79
N ASP A 134 11.61 7.48 15.32
CA ASP A 134 12.52 7.43 14.17
C ASP A 134 13.61 6.36 14.39
N LEU A 135 13.87 5.57 13.37
CA LEU A 135 14.91 4.53 13.37
C LEU A 135 16.31 5.09 13.05
N LEU A 136 16.41 6.39 12.78
CA LEU A 136 17.65 7.15 12.67
C LEU A 136 17.85 8.01 13.92
N ASP A 137 19.09 8.15 14.34
CA ASP A 137 19.49 9.12 15.34
C ASP A 137 19.65 10.53 14.75
N ALA A 138 20.00 11.51 15.59
CA ALA A 138 20.22 12.89 15.18
C ALA A 138 21.38 13.07 14.17
N GLN A 139 22.28 12.11 14.07
CA GLN A 139 23.38 12.06 13.12
C GLN A 139 23.04 11.30 11.85
N GLY A 140 21.80 10.79 11.73
CA GLY A 140 21.32 10.01 10.60
C GLY A 140 21.85 8.55 10.59
N GLN A 141 22.35 8.06 11.73
CA GLN A 141 22.81 6.67 11.88
C GLN A 141 21.65 5.77 12.33
N LEU A 142 21.68 4.51 11.91
CA LEU A 142 20.69 3.52 12.30
C LEU A 142 20.72 3.24 13.80
N LYS A 143 19.60 3.38 14.49
CA LYS A 143 19.42 2.97 15.89
C LYS A 143 19.30 1.44 15.98
N GLN A 144 20.42 0.74 15.92
CA GLN A 144 20.46 -0.73 15.81
C GLN A 144 19.71 -1.46 16.91
N GLN A 145 19.76 -0.95 18.15
CA GLN A 145 19.04 -1.54 19.29
C GLN A 145 17.53 -1.40 19.13
N ASP A 146 17.04 -0.23 18.72
CA ASP A 146 15.62 0.01 18.45
C ASP A 146 15.13 -0.88 17.31
N ILE A 147 15.92 -0.97 16.23
CA ILE A 147 15.61 -1.83 15.06
C ILE A 147 15.53 -3.31 15.49
N GLU A 148 16.42 -3.78 16.38
CA GLU A 148 16.35 -5.15 16.89
C GLU A 148 15.01 -5.42 17.60
N VAL A 149 14.59 -4.52 18.49
CA VAL A 149 13.31 -4.66 19.21
C VAL A 149 12.13 -4.59 18.26
N VAL A 150 12.15 -3.67 17.29
CA VAL A 150 11.12 -3.54 16.25
C VAL A 150 10.98 -4.83 15.45
N VAL A 151 12.11 -5.41 15.00
CA VAL A 151 12.14 -6.68 14.27
C VAL A 151 11.51 -7.80 15.10
N GLN A 152 11.87 -7.91 16.39
CA GLN A 152 11.31 -8.93 17.29
C GLN A 152 9.80 -8.76 17.49
N ARG A 153 9.33 -7.53 17.75
CA ARG A 153 7.91 -7.23 17.97
C ARG A 153 7.06 -7.44 16.72
N LEU A 154 7.54 -7.01 15.55
CA LEU A 154 6.83 -7.24 14.29
C LEU A 154 6.83 -8.72 13.89
N ARG A 155 7.95 -9.43 14.09
CA ARG A 155 8.01 -10.89 13.87
C ARG A 155 7.00 -11.65 14.75
N ALA A 156 6.86 -11.24 16.00
CA ALA A 156 5.91 -11.86 16.93
C ALA A 156 4.44 -11.58 16.54
N ALA A 157 4.13 -10.38 16.02
CA ALA A 157 2.78 -10.01 15.60
C ALA A 157 2.39 -10.52 14.21
N ALA A 158 3.38 -10.82 13.36
CA ALA A 158 3.18 -11.14 11.94
C ALA A 158 2.26 -12.35 11.67
N PRO A 159 2.33 -13.49 12.41
CA PRO A 159 1.40 -14.61 12.21
C PRO A 159 -0.05 -14.22 12.47
N ARG A 160 -0.31 -13.46 13.54
CA ARG A 160 -1.66 -12.96 13.86
C ARG A 160 -2.18 -12.02 12.78
N ALA A 161 -1.32 -11.15 12.24
CA ALA A 161 -1.68 -10.28 11.13
C ALA A 161 -2.03 -11.09 9.88
N GLN A 162 -1.28 -12.14 9.57
CA GLN A 162 -1.56 -13.06 8.46
C GLN A 162 -2.92 -13.75 8.64
N ASP A 163 -3.20 -14.30 9.80
CA ASP A 163 -4.47 -14.98 10.11
C ASP A 163 -5.66 -14.02 10.02
N ALA A 164 -5.45 -12.74 10.33
CA ALA A 164 -6.44 -11.68 10.16
C ALA A 164 -6.58 -11.16 8.71
N GLY A 165 -5.70 -11.57 7.80
CA GLY A 165 -5.65 -11.08 6.42
C GLY A 165 -5.21 -9.61 6.34
N VAL A 166 -4.31 -9.19 7.26
CA VAL A 166 -3.81 -7.82 7.44
C VAL A 166 -2.30 -7.77 7.21
N THR A 167 -1.82 -6.72 6.58
CA THR A 167 -0.39 -6.42 6.42
C THR A 167 0.04 -5.34 7.41
N LEU A 168 1.08 -5.60 8.19
CA LEU A 168 1.78 -4.58 8.99
C LEU A 168 2.78 -3.87 8.07
N ALA A 169 2.62 -2.58 7.88
CA ALA A 169 3.39 -1.82 6.90
C ALA A 169 4.25 -0.76 7.59
N ILE A 170 5.58 -0.95 7.57
CA ILE A 170 6.52 -0.01 8.18
C ILE A 170 6.65 1.26 7.34
N GLU A 171 6.48 2.42 7.95
CA GLU A 171 6.70 3.72 7.34
C GLU A 171 7.79 4.48 8.08
N ASN A 172 8.83 4.92 7.37
CA ASN A 172 10.03 5.52 7.96
C ASN A 172 10.82 6.36 6.94
N TYR A 173 11.97 6.91 7.39
CA TYR A 173 12.89 7.68 6.55
C TYR A 173 14.04 6.84 5.94
N LEU A 174 13.99 5.51 6.04
CA LEU A 174 15.08 4.65 5.56
C LEU A 174 15.03 4.43 4.05
N PRO A 175 16.18 4.26 3.38
CA PRO A 175 16.21 3.85 1.99
C PRO A 175 15.70 2.41 1.81
N ALA A 176 15.35 2.05 0.58
CA ALA A 176 14.86 0.72 0.23
C ALA A 176 15.77 -0.41 0.70
N THR A 177 17.09 -0.20 0.65
CA THR A 177 18.08 -1.19 1.10
C THR A 177 17.93 -1.53 2.58
N GLU A 178 17.74 -0.54 3.43
CA GLU A 178 17.59 -0.76 4.88
C GLU A 178 16.21 -1.32 5.19
N ASN A 179 15.16 -0.84 4.52
CA ASN A 179 13.83 -1.42 4.63
C ASN A 179 13.84 -2.92 4.28
N LEU A 180 14.50 -3.33 3.18
CA LEU A 180 14.63 -4.73 2.80
C LEU A 180 15.38 -5.54 3.86
N ARG A 181 16.47 -5.01 4.42
CA ARG A 181 17.21 -5.67 5.51
C ARG A 181 16.33 -5.91 6.75
N ILE A 182 15.52 -4.93 7.13
CA ILE A 182 14.58 -5.07 8.24
C ILE A 182 13.53 -6.15 7.92
N LEU A 183 12.92 -6.09 6.73
CA LEU A 183 11.91 -7.06 6.30
C LEU A 183 12.48 -8.49 6.21
N ASP A 184 13.71 -8.66 5.71
CA ASP A 184 14.36 -9.97 5.63
C ASP A 184 14.69 -10.52 7.03
N ARG A 185 15.06 -9.65 7.97
CA ARG A 185 15.26 -10.04 9.37
C ARG A 185 13.93 -10.41 10.05
N ILE A 186 12.81 -9.74 9.73
CA ILE A 186 11.48 -10.14 10.22
C ILE A 186 11.10 -11.50 9.64
N GLY A 187 11.34 -11.73 8.34
CA GLY A 187 11.17 -13.01 7.67
C GLY A 187 9.70 -13.42 7.52
N HIS A 188 8.77 -12.49 7.35
CA HIS A 188 7.35 -12.78 7.24
C HIS A 188 6.64 -11.92 6.18
N GLU A 189 5.79 -12.55 5.35
CA GLU A 189 5.13 -11.89 4.20
C GLU A 189 4.08 -10.85 4.61
N SER A 190 3.48 -10.97 5.80
CA SER A 190 2.51 -10.01 6.32
C SER A 190 3.15 -8.72 6.84
N VAL A 191 4.49 -8.59 6.73
CA VAL A 191 5.17 -7.33 7.04
C VAL A 191 5.78 -6.77 5.75
N LYS A 192 5.40 -5.53 5.40
CA LYS A 192 5.81 -4.84 4.17
C LYS A 192 6.15 -3.38 4.44
N VAL A 193 6.39 -2.62 3.39
CA VAL A 193 6.66 -1.17 3.45
C VAL A 193 5.39 -0.40 3.12
N TYR A 194 5.08 0.59 3.93
CA TYR A 194 4.25 1.73 3.58
C TYR A 194 5.20 2.84 3.11
N TYR A 195 5.07 3.29 1.86
CA TYR A 195 6.09 4.15 1.27
C TYR A 195 5.57 5.59 1.11
N ASP A 196 6.16 6.53 1.82
CA ASP A 196 5.87 7.95 1.63
C ASP A 196 6.86 8.57 0.63
N VAL A 197 6.34 8.99 -0.52
CA VAL A 197 7.17 9.52 -1.61
C VAL A 197 7.80 10.87 -1.28
N PHE A 198 7.16 11.69 -0.45
CA PHE A 198 7.68 13.00 -0.07
C PHE A 198 8.74 12.89 1.03
N ASN A 199 8.48 12.08 2.05
CA ASN A 199 9.43 11.84 3.14
C ASN A 199 10.74 11.28 2.61
N THR A 200 10.68 10.36 1.67
CA THR A 200 11.85 9.73 1.07
C THR A 200 12.48 10.57 -0.04
N GLY A 201 11.69 11.07 -0.99
CA GLY A 201 12.20 11.80 -2.14
C GLY A 201 12.58 13.25 -1.85
N VAL A 202 11.71 13.99 -1.14
CA VAL A 202 11.93 15.42 -0.89
C VAL A 202 12.73 15.65 0.39
N THR A 203 12.36 14.98 1.48
CA THR A 203 13.03 15.18 2.77
C THR A 203 14.40 14.50 2.82
N LYS A 204 14.53 13.30 2.26
CA LYS A 204 15.79 12.52 2.26
C LYS A 204 16.57 12.59 0.95
N GLY A 205 15.96 13.06 -0.15
CA GLY A 205 16.61 13.18 -1.46
C GLY A 205 16.85 11.85 -2.19
N TYR A 206 16.09 10.80 -1.85
CA TYR A 206 16.23 9.50 -2.53
C TYR A 206 15.58 9.52 -3.93
N ASP A 207 16.11 8.74 -4.84
CA ASP A 207 15.49 8.46 -6.15
C ASP A 207 14.28 7.54 -5.94
N VAL A 208 13.10 8.14 -5.71
CA VAL A 208 11.86 7.42 -5.42
C VAL A 208 11.53 6.36 -6.48
N PRO A 209 11.59 6.63 -7.80
CA PRO A 209 11.41 5.61 -8.82
C PRO A 209 12.36 4.41 -8.69
N ALA A 210 13.64 4.64 -8.38
CA ALA A 210 14.62 3.57 -8.18
C ALA A 210 14.33 2.78 -6.90
N GLU A 211 13.96 3.46 -5.81
CA GLU A 211 13.57 2.85 -4.54
C GLU A 211 12.35 1.93 -4.72
N LEU A 212 11.30 2.39 -5.40
CA LEU A 212 10.11 1.59 -5.68
C LEU A 212 10.42 0.37 -6.54
N ARG A 213 11.25 0.51 -7.58
CA ARG A 213 11.69 -0.63 -8.40
C ARG A 213 12.50 -1.65 -7.60
N ARG A 214 13.24 -1.22 -6.59
CA ARG A 214 13.99 -2.09 -5.68
C ARG A 214 13.07 -2.82 -4.70
N LEU A 215 12.11 -2.13 -4.11
CA LEU A 215 11.15 -2.69 -3.17
C LEU A 215 10.13 -3.63 -3.83
N LYS A 216 9.66 -3.32 -5.04
CA LYS A 216 8.68 -4.11 -5.81
C LYS A 216 7.44 -4.46 -4.96
N GLN A 217 7.11 -5.75 -4.88
CA GLN A 217 5.94 -6.26 -4.15
C GLN A 217 6.06 -6.15 -2.61
N ARG A 218 7.21 -5.67 -2.12
CA ARG A 218 7.38 -5.36 -0.69
C ARG A 218 6.72 -4.02 -0.29
N VAL A 219 6.29 -3.19 -1.27
CA VAL A 219 5.45 -2.01 -1.03
C VAL A 219 3.98 -2.43 -1.04
N THR A 220 3.25 -2.14 0.03
CA THR A 220 1.82 -2.47 0.13
C THR A 220 0.90 -1.26 -0.02
N GLN A 221 1.33 -0.09 0.44
CA GLN A 221 0.57 1.15 0.37
C GLN A 221 1.51 2.36 0.26
N ILE A 222 0.99 3.48 -0.25
CA ILE A 222 1.83 4.65 -0.57
C ILE A 222 1.12 5.93 -0.13
N HIS A 223 1.86 6.82 0.57
CA HIS A 223 1.45 8.20 0.76
C HIS A 223 1.93 9.10 -0.38
N PHE A 224 0.99 9.90 -0.91
CA PHE A 224 1.28 11.04 -1.79
C PHE A 224 1.02 12.34 -1.04
N LYS A 225 2.05 13.18 -0.94
CA LYS A 225 1.95 14.53 -0.39
C LYS A 225 2.92 15.49 -1.06
N ASN A 226 2.69 16.78 -0.91
CA ASN A 226 3.56 17.84 -1.43
C ASN A 226 3.68 19.01 -0.45
N GLY A 227 3.85 18.74 0.85
CA GLY A 227 3.91 19.76 1.89
C GLY A 227 2.65 20.65 1.88
N PRO A 228 2.81 22.00 1.87
CA PRO A 228 1.67 22.92 1.90
C PRO A 228 0.97 23.13 0.53
N SER A 229 1.48 22.53 -0.56
CA SER A 229 1.05 22.78 -1.94
C SER A 229 0.21 21.63 -2.50
N PHE A 230 -0.46 21.88 -3.64
CA PHE A 230 -1.12 20.83 -4.38
C PHE A 230 -0.11 19.86 -5.01
N LEU A 231 -0.54 18.61 -5.27
CA LEU A 231 0.32 17.63 -5.92
C LEU A 231 0.73 18.06 -7.33
N GLU A 232 -0.17 18.67 -8.09
CA GLU A 232 0.09 19.13 -9.45
C GLU A 232 1.16 20.22 -9.55
N ASP A 233 1.39 21.00 -8.47
CA ASP A 233 2.47 22.00 -8.43
C ASP A 233 3.86 21.36 -8.54
N ARG A 234 3.93 20.01 -8.43
CA ARG A 234 5.16 19.23 -8.56
C ARG A 234 4.98 18.03 -9.50
N GLN A 235 4.24 18.22 -10.59
CA GLN A 235 3.90 17.17 -11.56
C GLN A 235 5.13 16.35 -12.00
N GLY A 236 6.22 17.01 -12.39
CA GLY A 236 7.46 16.35 -12.81
C GLY A 236 8.12 15.45 -11.77
N PHE A 237 7.76 15.59 -10.48
CA PHE A 237 8.16 14.66 -9.42
C PHE A 237 7.28 13.41 -9.40
N PHE A 238 5.97 13.55 -9.60
CA PHE A 238 5.03 12.44 -9.51
C PHE A 238 4.96 11.58 -10.78
N GLU A 239 5.19 12.14 -11.96
CA GLU A 239 5.16 11.39 -13.23
C GLU A 239 6.09 10.17 -13.24
N PRO A 240 7.41 10.29 -12.94
CA PRO A 240 8.30 9.14 -12.91
C PRO A 240 7.98 8.15 -11.79
N ILE A 241 7.37 8.60 -10.69
CA ILE A 241 6.90 7.75 -9.60
C ILE A 241 5.75 6.86 -10.09
N VAL A 242 4.73 7.44 -10.73
CA VAL A 242 3.61 6.68 -11.31
C VAL A 242 4.10 5.71 -12.39
N ALA A 243 5.05 6.10 -13.23
CA ALA A 243 5.67 5.20 -14.19
C ALA A 243 6.38 4.01 -13.53
N ALA A 244 7.06 4.25 -12.40
CA ALA A 244 7.68 3.16 -11.61
C ALA A 244 6.63 2.24 -10.99
N LEU A 245 5.52 2.77 -10.47
CA LEU A 245 4.41 1.99 -9.93
C LEU A 245 3.77 1.09 -10.99
N LYS A 246 3.53 1.62 -12.20
CA LYS A 246 3.07 0.83 -13.35
C LYS A 246 4.08 -0.28 -13.69
N ALA A 247 5.37 0.03 -13.74
CA ALA A 247 6.43 -0.92 -14.09
C ALA A 247 6.56 -2.09 -13.10
N ILE A 248 6.27 -1.88 -11.82
CA ILE A 248 6.28 -2.95 -10.81
C ILE A 248 4.91 -3.62 -10.63
N ASN A 249 3.94 -3.28 -11.47
CA ASN A 249 2.55 -3.74 -11.38
C ASN A 249 1.95 -3.54 -9.97
N TYR A 250 2.11 -2.36 -9.40
CA TYR A 250 1.59 -2.03 -8.09
C TYR A 250 0.06 -2.07 -8.07
N GLN A 251 -0.55 -2.76 -7.09
CA GLN A 251 -1.99 -2.98 -6.98
C GLN A 251 -2.58 -2.41 -5.67
N GLY A 252 -1.79 -1.66 -4.93
CA GLY A 252 -2.21 -1.07 -3.64
C GLY A 252 -3.01 0.22 -3.76
N TRP A 253 -3.08 0.92 -2.66
CA TRP A 253 -3.71 2.24 -2.58
C TRP A 253 -2.67 3.35 -2.68
N ILE A 254 -3.03 4.46 -3.32
CA ILE A 254 -2.40 5.75 -3.09
C ILE A 254 -3.28 6.52 -2.09
N VAL A 255 -2.73 6.82 -0.94
CA VAL A 255 -3.39 7.59 0.12
C VAL A 255 -2.87 9.01 0.10
N LEU A 256 -3.78 9.97 0.00
CA LEU A 256 -3.47 11.39 -0.02
C LEU A 256 -3.26 11.87 1.41
N GLU A 257 -2.02 12.21 1.73
CA GLU A 257 -1.63 12.92 2.95
C GLU A 257 -1.34 14.39 2.60
N THR A 258 -2.35 15.06 2.07
CA THR A 258 -2.22 16.40 1.49
C THR A 258 -2.78 17.47 2.42
N SER A 259 -2.12 18.63 2.45
CA SER A 259 -2.66 19.84 3.08
C SER A 259 -3.89 20.37 2.31
N SER A 260 -4.54 21.37 2.88
CA SER A 260 -5.65 22.08 2.24
C SER A 260 -5.28 23.56 2.01
N PRO A 261 -4.58 23.88 0.90
CA PRO A 261 -4.10 25.22 0.61
C PRO A 261 -5.23 26.26 0.49
N SER A 262 -6.40 25.87 -0.05
CA SER A 262 -7.55 26.76 -0.18
C SER A 262 -8.41 26.86 1.09
N LYS A 263 -8.13 26.03 2.11
CA LYS A 263 -8.92 25.86 3.34
C LYS A 263 -10.30 25.21 3.10
N ASP A 264 -10.49 24.57 1.94
CA ASP A 264 -11.61 23.67 1.66
C ASP A 264 -11.06 22.24 1.49
N PRO A 265 -11.00 21.43 2.55
CA PRO A 265 -10.41 20.10 2.49
C PRO A 265 -11.05 19.17 1.46
N VAL A 266 -12.35 19.32 1.19
CA VAL A 266 -13.06 18.48 0.21
C VAL A 266 -12.68 18.86 -1.21
N ALA A 267 -12.70 20.15 -1.54
CA ALA A 267 -12.34 20.65 -2.86
C ALA A 267 -10.85 20.36 -3.16
N ASP A 268 -9.97 20.61 -2.20
CA ASP A 268 -8.53 20.41 -2.35
C ASP A 268 -8.17 18.92 -2.49
N THR A 269 -8.81 18.05 -1.71
CA THR A 269 -8.64 16.59 -1.85
C THR A 269 -9.15 16.11 -3.20
N ARG A 270 -10.30 16.60 -3.67
CA ARG A 270 -10.81 16.28 -5.01
C ARG A 270 -9.83 16.69 -6.11
N ARG A 271 -9.29 17.89 -6.06
CA ARG A 271 -8.30 18.41 -7.01
C ARG A 271 -7.06 17.52 -7.06
N ASN A 272 -6.52 17.14 -5.89
CA ASN A 272 -5.38 16.22 -5.80
C ASN A 272 -5.73 14.83 -6.34
N ALA A 273 -6.93 14.30 -6.05
CA ALA A 273 -7.38 13.00 -6.55
C ALA A 273 -7.53 12.99 -8.08
N GLU A 274 -8.12 14.03 -8.66
CA GLU A 274 -8.25 14.19 -10.11
C GLU A 274 -6.88 14.25 -10.79
N PHE A 275 -5.92 14.98 -10.20
CA PHE A 275 -4.55 15.02 -10.70
C PHE A 275 -3.91 13.61 -10.70
N VAL A 276 -4.00 12.87 -9.59
CA VAL A 276 -3.44 11.50 -9.52
C VAL A 276 -4.12 10.57 -10.53
N ARG A 277 -5.44 10.66 -10.70
CA ARG A 277 -6.16 9.86 -11.71
C ARG A 277 -5.69 10.15 -13.13
N ARG A 278 -5.46 11.43 -13.47
CA ARG A 278 -4.89 11.79 -14.79
C ARG A 278 -3.51 11.21 -15.00
N LEU A 279 -2.65 11.19 -13.98
CA LEU A 279 -1.31 10.57 -14.08
C LEU A 279 -1.37 9.04 -14.21
N CYS A 280 -2.40 8.42 -13.63
CA CYS A 280 -2.55 6.97 -13.63
C CYS A 280 -3.25 6.44 -14.89
N ALA A 281 -3.96 7.27 -15.61
CA ALA A 281 -4.58 6.92 -16.88
C ALA A 281 -3.52 6.66 -17.98
#